data_6dfa4a0665af4033d440c3f3f856a89f
#
_entry.id   6dfa4a0665af4033d440c3f3f856a89f
#
_cell.length_a   1.000
_cell.length_b   1.000
_cell.length_c   1.000
_cell.angle_alpha   90.00
_cell.angle_beta   90.00
_cell.angle_gamma   90.00
#
_symmetry.space_group_name_H-M   'P 1'
#
loop_
_entity.id
_entity.type
_entity.pdbx_description
1 polymer ?
#
loop_
_entity_poly.entity_id
_entity_poly.type
_entity_poly.pdbx_seq_one_letter_code
_entity_poly.pdbx_strand_id
1 'polypeptide(L)'
;MAKILEMKHISKSFGGSKALSNVHFEMEEGEVHALLGENGAGKSTLMNILTGVIPADSGKIIFMGKEYVTPTIKEMENAGISFVHQELNVINDLSVADNIFLRKELKTKLGLIDEKEQIKKTKELFESLGVEMNPSEMVSNLKTSEKQLLEICKALYSDAKLLILDEPTTALSNDEIDHLFGILNRLKKTGKSFVFISHKMPEIFAIADRYTVFRNGQFISSGNIKDVDAQKLTSDMVGVNYVDADYYEPRELGDEILKLHNYSGHGFKKVNLSVRRGEILAFTGLAGSGASELMQTMFGVLPNEGGYIEVNGKKITGKIGTFMKNRVSMLPANRKENSVIPDLSILENFYTSEHILSKRHQFINDKKEEEKYQKQKEKLKIKAENSSLGIASLSGGNQQKVFLARWLNTGAEVLLFDNPTQGVDVGAKSEIYRLILEFAKQGQTVIINTLEIPEVQKVADRCVVFYEGEIAAILDHKDVTEQVVMAYSTGAKRG
;
A
#
# COMPACT_ATOMS: atom_id res chain seq x y z
N MET A 1 16.31 -21.61 22.26
CA MET A 1 16.33 -22.35 20.99
C MET A 1 17.62 -22.07 20.24
N ALA A 2 18.01 -22.87 19.26
CA ALA A 2 19.20 -22.57 18.45
C ALA A 2 18.91 -21.39 17.51
N LYS A 3 19.89 -20.50 17.31
CA LYS A 3 19.76 -19.41 16.34
C LYS A 3 19.92 -19.98 14.94
N ILE A 4 18.91 -19.76 14.08
CA ILE A 4 18.99 -20.11 12.66
C ILE A 4 19.72 -19.04 11.85
N LEU A 5 19.55 -17.76 12.23
CA LEU A 5 20.11 -16.60 11.52
C LEU A 5 20.69 -15.59 12.51
N GLU A 6 21.88 -15.08 12.21
CA GLU A 6 22.47 -13.91 12.85
C GLU A 6 23.11 -13.02 11.77
N MET A 7 22.67 -11.78 11.72
CA MET A 7 23.28 -10.73 10.90
C MET A 7 23.92 -9.71 11.85
N LYS A 8 25.23 -9.51 11.77
CA LYS A 8 25.98 -8.72 12.75
C LYS A 8 26.70 -7.57 12.07
N HIS A 9 26.55 -6.36 12.62
CA HIS A 9 27.24 -5.14 12.18
C HIS A 9 27.03 -4.82 10.70
N ILE A 10 25.84 -5.13 10.16
CA ILE A 10 25.53 -4.89 8.76
C ILE A 10 25.39 -3.40 8.49
N SER A 11 26.16 -2.90 7.51
CA SER A 11 26.02 -1.53 6.99
C SER A 11 25.92 -1.56 5.49
N LYS A 12 25.16 -0.60 4.94
CA LYS A 12 24.96 -0.40 3.49
C LYS A 12 24.67 1.05 3.15
N SER A 13 25.34 1.55 2.13
CA SER A 13 25.11 2.90 1.58
C SER A 13 24.86 2.84 0.08
N PHE A 14 24.04 3.76 -0.43
CA PHE A 14 23.77 3.96 -1.84
C PHE A 14 23.95 5.44 -2.18
N GLY A 15 24.86 5.76 -3.12
CA GLY A 15 25.04 7.15 -3.59
C GLY A 15 25.28 8.16 -2.47
N GLY A 16 25.97 7.77 -1.37
CA GLY A 16 26.22 8.63 -0.21
C GLY A 16 25.16 8.60 0.89
N SER A 17 23.96 8.06 0.61
CA SER A 17 22.90 7.88 1.63
C SER A 17 23.07 6.54 2.34
N LYS A 18 23.07 6.53 3.68
CA LYS A 18 23.16 5.32 4.50
C LYS A 18 21.80 4.65 4.60
N ALA A 19 21.64 3.50 3.95
CA ALA A 19 20.45 2.68 4.03
C ALA A 19 20.41 1.79 5.28
N LEU A 20 21.59 1.32 5.74
CA LEU A 20 21.75 0.57 7.00
C LEU A 20 23.02 1.03 7.70
N SER A 21 22.95 1.22 9.01
CA SER A 21 24.05 1.67 9.86
C SER A 21 24.25 0.73 11.04
N ASN A 22 25.24 -0.19 10.91
CA ASN A 22 25.66 -1.07 11.98
C ASN A 22 24.49 -1.84 12.62
N VAL A 23 23.58 -2.42 11.81
CA VAL A 23 22.39 -3.08 12.30
C VAL A 23 22.67 -4.55 12.68
N HIS A 24 21.83 -5.04 13.60
CA HIS A 24 21.82 -6.43 14.04
C HIS A 24 20.43 -7.02 13.79
N PHE A 25 20.39 -8.27 13.37
CA PHE A 25 19.15 -9.03 13.24
C PHE A 25 19.40 -10.49 13.61
N GLU A 26 18.60 -11.02 14.50
CA GLU A 26 18.76 -12.39 14.99
C GLU A 26 17.41 -13.12 14.96
N MET A 27 17.47 -14.42 14.71
CA MET A 27 16.29 -15.25 14.59
C MET A 27 16.53 -16.66 15.13
N GLU A 28 15.55 -17.21 15.82
CA GLU A 28 15.58 -18.58 16.32
C GLU A 28 14.97 -19.56 15.30
N GLU A 29 15.31 -20.84 15.42
CA GLU A 29 14.75 -21.88 14.57
C GLU A 29 13.28 -22.14 14.92
N GLY A 30 12.41 -22.22 13.89
CA GLY A 30 10.99 -22.52 14.06
C GLY A 30 10.17 -21.36 14.61
N GLU A 31 10.63 -20.10 14.44
CA GLU A 31 9.83 -18.92 14.80
C GLU A 31 9.31 -18.17 13.59
N VAL A 32 8.24 -17.41 13.79
CA VAL A 32 7.81 -16.31 12.92
C VAL A 32 8.33 -15.01 13.53
N HIS A 33 9.29 -14.38 12.86
CA HIS A 33 9.92 -13.15 13.30
C HIS A 33 9.41 -11.96 12.49
N ALA A 34 8.72 -11.03 13.14
CA ALA A 34 8.26 -9.80 12.49
C ALA A 34 9.40 -8.80 12.31
N LEU A 35 9.69 -8.38 11.08
CA LEU A 35 10.62 -7.30 10.78
C LEU A 35 9.84 -6.03 10.48
N LEU A 36 9.89 -5.07 11.38
CA LEU A 36 9.04 -3.88 11.44
C LEU A 36 9.81 -2.60 11.14
N GLY A 37 9.10 -1.57 10.72
CA GLY A 37 9.65 -0.24 10.44
C GLY A 37 8.92 0.42 9.28
N GLU A 38 9.05 1.72 9.14
CA GLU A 38 8.46 2.49 8.04
C GLU A 38 9.10 2.15 6.67
N ASN A 39 8.49 2.64 5.59
CA ASN A 39 9.09 2.54 4.27
C ASN A 39 10.42 3.33 4.25
N GLY A 40 11.48 2.71 3.74
CA GLY A 40 12.82 3.28 3.81
C GLY A 40 13.58 3.04 5.13
N ALA A 41 13.01 2.30 6.10
CA ALA A 41 13.70 1.95 7.34
C ALA A 41 14.88 0.97 7.15
N GLY A 42 15.05 0.40 5.95
CA GLY A 42 16.14 -0.51 5.61
C GLY A 42 15.75 -2.00 5.59
N LYS A 43 14.48 -2.36 5.82
CA LYS A 43 14.01 -3.76 5.87
C LYS A 43 14.33 -4.54 4.58
N SER A 44 13.88 -4.05 3.45
CA SER A 44 14.11 -4.71 2.15
C SER A 44 15.60 -4.71 1.78
N THR A 45 16.37 -3.67 2.18
CA THR A 45 17.83 -3.65 2.01
C THR A 45 18.49 -4.77 2.80
N LEU A 46 18.08 -4.99 4.06
CA LEU A 46 18.62 -6.07 4.89
C LEU A 46 18.28 -7.44 4.29
N MET A 47 17.04 -7.64 3.83
CA MET A 47 16.61 -8.90 3.22
C MET A 47 17.32 -9.16 1.87
N ASN A 48 17.53 -8.12 1.07
CA ASN A 48 18.30 -8.23 -0.18
C ASN A 48 19.79 -8.58 0.08
N ILE A 49 20.37 -8.11 1.19
CA ILE A 49 21.70 -8.52 1.62
C ILE A 49 21.69 -9.99 2.06
N LEU A 50 20.71 -10.41 2.86
CA LEU A 50 20.55 -11.78 3.31
C LEU A 50 20.41 -12.77 2.13
N THR A 51 19.64 -12.39 1.12
CA THR A 51 19.40 -13.23 -0.07
C THR A 51 20.48 -13.13 -1.14
N GLY A 52 21.52 -12.31 -0.92
CA GLY A 52 22.64 -12.18 -1.85
C GLY A 52 22.34 -11.35 -3.12
N VAL A 53 21.23 -10.61 -3.14
CA VAL A 53 20.86 -9.70 -4.25
C VAL A 53 21.80 -8.50 -4.28
N ILE A 54 22.18 -7.98 -3.11
CA ILE A 54 23.15 -6.89 -2.97
C ILE A 54 24.18 -7.23 -1.90
N PRO A 55 25.48 -6.84 -2.07
CA PRO A 55 26.48 -7.04 -1.03
C PRO A 55 26.32 -6.01 0.09
N ALA A 56 26.61 -6.42 1.34
CA ALA A 56 26.83 -5.50 2.43
C ALA A 56 28.15 -4.73 2.25
N ASP A 57 28.23 -3.51 2.78
CA ASP A 57 29.48 -2.74 2.81
C ASP A 57 30.37 -3.19 4.00
N SER A 58 29.73 -3.67 5.08
CA SER A 58 30.40 -4.29 6.24
C SER A 58 29.43 -5.21 6.98
N GLY A 59 30.02 -6.05 7.86
CA GLY A 59 29.30 -7.00 8.68
C GLY A 59 29.38 -8.43 8.16
N LYS A 60 28.65 -9.34 8.80
CA LYS A 60 28.61 -10.75 8.44
C LYS A 60 27.25 -11.37 8.68
N ILE A 61 26.97 -12.42 7.92
CA ILE A 61 25.77 -13.24 8.01
C ILE A 61 26.18 -14.62 8.50
N ILE A 62 25.51 -15.13 9.51
CA ILE A 62 25.65 -16.51 9.96
C ILE A 62 24.29 -17.17 9.82
N PHE A 63 24.19 -18.16 8.94
CA PHE A 63 22.96 -18.91 8.71
C PHE A 63 23.21 -20.41 8.95
N MET A 64 22.43 -21.01 9.85
CA MET A 64 22.60 -22.40 10.30
C MET A 64 24.06 -22.73 10.74
N GLY A 65 24.69 -21.80 11.45
CA GLY A 65 26.05 -21.90 11.95
C GLY A 65 27.15 -21.65 10.91
N LYS A 66 26.82 -21.47 9.62
CA LYS A 66 27.81 -21.18 8.58
C LYS A 66 27.87 -19.65 8.32
N GLU A 67 29.12 -19.14 8.27
CA GLU A 67 29.37 -17.72 8.00
C GLU A 67 29.41 -17.45 6.48
N TYR A 68 28.75 -16.31 6.06
CA TYR A 68 28.74 -15.79 4.71
C TYR A 68 29.11 -14.30 4.77
N VAL A 69 30.08 -13.86 3.96
CA VAL A 69 30.54 -12.47 3.93
C VAL A 69 29.86 -11.69 2.80
N THR A 70 29.90 -12.23 1.59
CA THR A 70 29.24 -11.67 0.39
C THR A 70 28.57 -12.80 -0.39
N PRO A 71 27.44 -13.31 0.13
CA PRO A 71 26.79 -14.45 -0.51
C PRO A 71 26.19 -14.05 -1.86
N THR A 72 26.10 -15.01 -2.75
CA THR A 72 25.34 -14.92 -4.00
C THR A 72 23.93 -15.46 -3.78
N ILE A 73 22.98 -15.05 -4.66
CA ILE A 73 21.59 -15.54 -4.64
C ILE A 73 21.56 -17.08 -4.62
N LYS A 74 22.34 -17.73 -5.52
CA LYS A 74 22.38 -19.18 -5.63
C LYS A 74 22.90 -19.87 -4.36
N GLU A 75 23.85 -19.26 -3.67
CA GLU A 75 24.37 -19.79 -2.41
C GLU A 75 23.31 -19.74 -1.31
N MET A 76 22.54 -18.65 -1.21
CA MET A 76 21.53 -18.52 -0.18
C MET A 76 20.27 -19.37 -0.50
N GLU A 77 19.88 -19.47 -1.77
CA GLU A 77 18.84 -20.42 -2.20
C GLU A 77 19.24 -21.88 -1.83
N ASN A 78 20.49 -22.28 -2.14
CA ASN A 78 21.00 -23.62 -1.81
C ASN A 78 21.15 -23.84 -0.29
N ALA A 79 21.37 -22.79 0.47
CA ALA A 79 21.40 -22.86 1.93
C ALA A 79 19.98 -23.06 2.53
N GLY A 80 18.93 -22.79 1.76
CA GLY A 80 17.54 -22.96 2.17
C GLY A 80 16.84 -21.68 2.54
N ILE A 81 17.21 -20.54 1.93
CA ILE A 81 16.50 -19.27 2.06
C ILE A 81 15.65 -19.02 0.81
N SER A 82 14.39 -18.65 1.00
CA SER A 82 13.48 -18.26 -0.09
C SER A 82 12.83 -16.91 0.23
N PHE A 83 12.58 -16.08 -0.79
CA PHE A 83 12.00 -14.75 -0.64
C PHE A 83 10.75 -14.61 -1.51
N VAL A 84 9.63 -14.32 -0.86
CA VAL A 84 8.37 -13.91 -1.49
C VAL A 84 8.31 -12.39 -1.43
N HIS A 85 8.41 -11.75 -2.58
CA HIS A 85 8.42 -10.29 -2.70
C HIS A 85 7.01 -9.71 -2.64
N GLN A 86 6.91 -8.41 -2.34
CA GLN A 86 5.65 -7.65 -2.36
C GLN A 86 5.02 -7.59 -3.76
N GLU A 87 5.85 -7.50 -4.81
CA GLU A 87 5.39 -7.56 -6.21
C GLU A 87 5.32 -9.02 -6.66
N LEU A 88 4.21 -9.38 -7.33
CA LEU A 88 3.97 -10.75 -7.77
C LEU A 88 4.97 -11.16 -8.87
N ASN A 89 5.76 -12.20 -8.58
CA ASN A 89 6.73 -12.78 -9.51
C ASN A 89 6.21 -14.07 -10.18
N VAL A 90 4.98 -14.02 -10.67
CA VAL A 90 4.37 -15.11 -11.44
C VAL A 90 4.33 -14.79 -12.92
N ILE A 91 4.49 -15.81 -13.76
CA ILE A 91 4.43 -15.67 -15.20
C ILE A 91 3.01 -15.98 -15.66
N ASN A 92 2.29 -14.96 -16.13
CA ASN A 92 0.88 -15.05 -16.51
C ASN A 92 0.62 -16.02 -17.65
N ASP A 93 1.57 -16.18 -18.57
CA ASP A 93 1.46 -17.02 -19.78
C ASP A 93 1.82 -18.50 -19.52
N LEU A 94 2.09 -18.85 -18.28
CA LEU A 94 2.38 -20.23 -17.87
C LEU A 94 1.23 -20.79 -17.00
N SER A 95 1.14 -22.13 -16.95
CA SER A 95 0.24 -22.79 -16.02
C SER A 95 0.70 -22.62 -14.57
N VAL A 96 -0.19 -22.89 -13.62
CA VAL A 96 0.10 -22.93 -12.19
C VAL A 96 1.25 -23.90 -11.89
N ALA A 97 1.20 -25.13 -12.45
CA ALA A 97 2.26 -26.12 -12.27
C ALA A 97 3.60 -25.65 -12.84
N ASP A 98 3.61 -25.07 -14.04
CA ASP A 98 4.84 -24.56 -14.66
C ASP A 98 5.47 -23.41 -13.85
N ASN A 99 4.64 -22.56 -13.23
CA ASN A 99 5.13 -21.53 -12.33
C ASN A 99 5.82 -22.10 -11.07
N ILE A 100 5.28 -23.18 -10.48
CA ILE A 100 5.90 -23.83 -9.31
C ILE A 100 7.23 -24.46 -9.68
N PHE A 101 7.31 -25.12 -10.84
CA PHE A 101 8.50 -25.83 -11.29
C PHE A 101 9.47 -24.96 -12.10
N LEU A 102 9.21 -23.68 -12.28
CA LEU A 102 10.06 -22.77 -13.03
C LEU A 102 11.53 -22.83 -12.52
N ARG A 103 12.47 -23.12 -13.44
CA ARG A 103 13.91 -23.37 -13.17
C ARG A 103 14.22 -24.66 -12.40
N LYS A 104 13.22 -25.48 -12.09
CA LYS A 104 13.34 -26.77 -11.40
C LYS A 104 12.47 -27.83 -12.08
N GLU A 105 12.35 -27.75 -13.42
CA GLU A 105 11.49 -28.60 -14.21
C GLU A 105 11.82 -30.07 -13.98
N LEU A 106 10.76 -30.88 -13.77
CA LEU A 106 10.91 -32.33 -13.71
C LEU A 106 11.05 -32.87 -15.13
N LYS A 107 12.04 -33.75 -15.33
CA LYS A 107 12.38 -34.30 -16.65
C LYS A 107 12.15 -35.78 -16.72
N THR A 108 11.61 -36.23 -17.81
CA THR A 108 11.52 -37.65 -18.19
C THR A 108 12.92 -38.23 -18.41
N LYS A 109 13.04 -39.54 -18.52
CA LYS A 109 14.32 -40.23 -18.85
C LYS A 109 14.93 -39.76 -20.18
N LEU A 110 14.14 -39.18 -21.06
CA LEU A 110 14.56 -38.64 -22.35
C LEU A 110 14.96 -37.14 -22.29
N GLY A 111 14.95 -36.52 -21.11
CA GLY A 111 15.30 -35.12 -20.90
C GLY A 111 14.19 -34.10 -21.26
N LEU A 112 13.00 -34.56 -21.63
CA LEU A 112 11.84 -33.70 -21.87
C LEU A 112 11.15 -33.36 -20.55
N ILE A 113 10.41 -32.22 -20.50
CA ILE A 113 9.62 -31.83 -19.32
C ILE A 113 8.52 -32.86 -19.07
N ASP A 114 8.39 -33.33 -17.84
CA ASP A 114 7.36 -34.26 -17.41
C ASP A 114 6.18 -33.49 -16.79
N GLU A 115 5.33 -32.93 -17.66
CA GLU A 115 4.15 -32.16 -17.25
C GLU A 115 3.21 -32.95 -16.33
N LYS A 116 3.04 -34.25 -16.59
CA LYS A 116 2.13 -35.10 -15.78
C LYS A 116 2.63 -35.23 -14.34
N GLU A 117 3.94 -35.44 -14.17
CA GLU A 117 4.53 -35.54 -12.84
C GLU A 117 4.55 -34.16 -12.15
N GLN A 118 4.77 -33.06 -12.89
CA GLN A 118 4.65 -31.69 -12.36
C GLN A 118 3.23 -31.41 -11.85
N ILE A 119 2.20 -31.69 -12.63
CA ILE A 119 0.79 -31.53 -12.22
C ILE A 119 0.47 -32.38 -10.99
N LYS A 120 0.93 -33.65 -10.96
CA LYS A 120 0.72 -34.54 -9.82
C LYS A 120 1.34 -33.98 -8.55
N LYS A 121 2.61 -33.57 -8.60
CA LYS A 121 3.32 -33.00 -7.43
C LYS A 121 2.76 -31.66 -6.98
N THR A 122 2.26 -30.85 -7.92
CA THR A 122 1.54 -29.61 -7.59
C THR A 122 0.26 -29.91 -6.79
N LYS A 123 -0.50 -30.94 -7.20
CA LYS A 123 -1.69 -31.39 -6.46
C LYS A 123 -1.33 -31.85 -5.04
N GLU A 124 -0.31 -32.71 -4.92
CA GLU A 124 0.18 -33.19 -3.62
C GLU A 124 0.60 -32.04 -2.70
N LEU A 125 1.28 -31.01 -3.26
CA LEU A 125 1.64 -29.78 -2.53
C LEU A 125 0.40 -29.04 -2.06
N PHE A 126 -0.56 -28.77 -2.95
CA PHE A 126 -1.78 -28.03 -2.63
C PHE A 126 -2.64 -28.77 -1.59
N GLU A 127 -2.80 -30.08 -1.72
CA GLU A 127 -3.47 -30.91 -0.72
C GLU A 127 -2.80 -30.79 0.66
N SER A 128 -1.46 -30.84 0.71
CA SER A 128 -0.71 -30.71 1.96
C SER A 128 -0.89 -29.34 2.63
N LEU A 129 -1.07 -28.29 1.83
CA LEU A 129 -1.26 -26.91 2.29
C LEU A 129 -2.75 -26.54 2.47
N GLY A 130 -3.68 -27.36 1.99
CA GLY A 130 -5.11 -27.07 1.99
C GLY A 130 -5.49 -25.96 1.00
N VAL A 131 -4.75 -25.82 -0.11
CA VAL A 131 -5.01 -24.84 -1.17
C VAL A 131 -5.84 -25.47 -2.27
N GLU A 132 -6.93 -24.83 -2.63
CA GLU A 132 -7.80 -25.26 -3.74
C GLU A 132 -7.45 -24.45 -4.99
N MET A 133 -6.61 -25.01 -5.87
CA MET A 133 -6.21 -24.38 -7.14
C MET A 133 -5.98 -25.47 -8.20
N ASN A 134 -6.39 -25.22 -9.43
CA ASN A 134 -6.17 -26.18 -10.53
C ASN A 134 -4.73 -26.04 -11.07
N PRO A 135 -3.87 -27.07 -10.97
CA PRO A 135 -2.49 -27.00 -11.46
C PRO A 135 -2.34 -26.71 -12.96
N SER A 136 -3.34 -27.08 -13.75
CA SER A 136 -3.33 -26.86 -15.22
C SER A 136 -3.94 -25.52 -15.64
N GLU A 137 -4.45 -24.72 -14.69
CA GLU A 137 -5.01 -23.41 -14.98
C GLU A 137 -3.91 -22.44 -15.40
N MET A 138 -4.23 -21.55 -16.35
CA MET A 138 -3.32 -20.47 -16.74
C MET A 138 -3.32 -19.38 -15.66
N VAL A 139 -2.14 -18.93 -15.27
CA VAL A 139 -2.01 -17.90 -14.21
C VAL A 139 -2.67 -16.57 -14.60
N SER A 140 -2.81 -16.27 -15.90
CA SER A 140 -3.57 -15.11 -16.38
C SER A 140 -5.04 -15.10 -15.92
N ASN A 141 -5.65 -16.28 -15.71
CA ASN A 141 -7.04 -16.42 -15.28
C ASN A 141 -7.24 -16.31 -13.76
N LEU A 142 -6.16 -16.38 -12.99
CA LEU A 142 -6.21 -16.33 -11.54
C LEU A 142 -6.49 -14.92 -11.03
N LYS A 143 -7.23 -14.82 -9.92
CA LYS A 143 -7.37 -13.60 -9.14
C LYS A 143 -6.03 -13.21 -8.50
N THR A 144 -5.89 -11.95 -8.10
CA THR A 144 -4.66 -11.47 -7.46
C THR A 144 -4.34 -12.24 -6.17
N SER A 145 -5.36 -12.57 -5.36
CA SER A 145 -5.19 -13.38 -4.15
C SER A 145 -4.68 -14.79 -4.44
N GLU A 146 -5.20 -15.43 -5.49
CA GLU A 146 -4.75 -16.77 -5.92
C GLU A 146 -3.30 -16.74 -6.42
N LYS A 147 -2.90 -15.67 -7.15
CA LYS A 147 -1.51 -15.45 -7.56
C LYS A 147 -0.58 -15.28 -6.38
N GLN A 148 -1.02 -14.59 -5.34
CA GLN A 148 -0.26 -14.42 -4.08
C GLN A 148 -0.06 -15.77 -3.38
N LEU A 149 -1.11 -16.59 -3.27
CA LEU A 149 -1.01 -17.94 -2.71
C LEU A 149 -0.10 -18.84 -3.55
N LEU A 150 -0.16 -18.73 -4.90
CA LEU A 150 0.74 -19.47 -5.79
C LEU A 150 2.21 -19.14 -5.54
N GLU A 151 2.56 -17.87 -5.33
CA GLU A 151 3.94 -17.48 -4.99
C GLU A 151 4.41 -18.09 -3.67
N ILE A 152 3.55 -18.08 -2.66
CA ILE A 152 3.86 -18.70 -1.37
C ILE A 152 4.04 -20.22 -1.54
N CYS A 153 3.16 -20.89 -2.30
CA CYS A 153 3.28 -22.31 -2.61
C CYS A 153 4.59 -22.63 -3.35
N LYS A 154 4.98 -21.78 -4.33
CA LYS A 154 6.25 -21.90 -5.06
C LYS A 154 7.46 -21.81 -4.11
N ALA A 155 7.45 -20.84 -3.20
CA ALA A 155 8.49 -20.70 -2.19
C ALA A 155 8.55 -21.91 -1.23
N LEU A 156 7.42 -22.45 -0.84
CA LEU A 156 7.31 -23.62 0.04
C LEU A 156 7.78 -24.91 -0.63
N TYR A 157 7.57 -25.06 -1.94
CA TYR A 157 8.06 -26.20 -2.71
C TYR A 157 9.59 -26.30 -2.71
N SER A 158 10.31 -25.22 -2.56
CA SER A 158 11.78 -25.16 -2.63
C SER A 158 12.51 -25.79 -1.42
N ASP A 159 11.80 -26.42 -0.48
CA ASP A 159 12.34 -26.96 0.79
C ASP A 159 13.13 -25.94 1.62
N ALA A 160 12.75 -24.67 1.53
CA ALA A 160 13.38 -23.61 2.29
C ALA A 160 13.27 -23.85 3.80
N LYS A 161 14.33 -23.54 4.53
CA LYS A 161 14.38 -23.56 6.01
C LYS A 161 13.93 -22.21 6.58
N LEU A 162 14.22 -21.13 5.83
CA LEU A 162 13.82 -19.77 6.15
C LEU A 162 13.09 -19.17 4.96
N LEU A 163 11.84 -18.73 5.17
CA LEU A 163 11.07 -17.99 4.20
C LEU A 163 10.92 -16.54 4.63
N ILE A 164 11.22 -15.65 3.72
CA ILE A 164 10.99 -14.21 3.88
C ILE A 164 9.70 -13.87 3.14
N LEU A 165 8.75 -13.27 3.84
CA LEU A 165 7.43 -12.89 3.32
C LEU A 165 7.29 -11.37 3.44
N ASP A 166 7.36 -10.65 2.32
CA ASP A 166 7.26 -9.18 2.29
C ASP A 166 5.83 -8.77 1.90
N GLU A 167 5.08 -8.29 2.88
CA GLU A 167 3.67 -7.90 2.78
C GLU A 167 2.76 -8.95 2.11
N PRO A 168 2.79 -10.22 2.55
CA PRO A 168 2.14 -11.32 1.83
C PRO A 168 0.61 -11.29 1.86
N THR A 169 0.01 -10.36 2.59
CA THR A 169 -1.43 -10.27 2.83
C THR A 169 -2.09 -9.10 2.10
N THR A 170 -1.34 -8.34 1.30
CA THR A 170 -1.84 -7.08 0.70
C THR A 170 -3.05 -7.31 -0.23
N ALA A 171 -3.11 -8.46 -0.90
CA ALA A 171 -4.17 -8.78 -1.86
C ALA A 171 -5.19 -9.83 -1.33
N LEU A 172 -5.08 -10.22 -0.06
CA LEU A 172 -5.89 -11.28 0.53
C LEU A 172 -7.08 -10.71 1.33
N SER A 173 -8.20 -11.41 1.31
CA SER A 173 -9.33 -11.21 2.23
C SER A 173 -8.99 -11.73 3.63
N ASN A 174 -9.79 -11.35 4.64
CA ASN A 174 -9.57 -11.80 6.02
C ASN A 174 -9.58 -13.34 6.15
N ASP A 175 -10.50 -14.02 5.46
CA ASP A 175 -10.57 -15.48 5.49
C ASP A 175 -9.33 -16.12 4.86
N GLU A 176 -8.80 -15.52 3.76
CA GLU A 176 -7.57 -15.98 3.11
C GLU A 176 -6.34 -15.71 3.98
N ILE A 177 -6.31 -14.61 4.75
CA ILE A 177 -5.25 -14.30 5.73
C ILE A 177 -5.25 -15.34 6.86
N ASP A 178 -6.42 -15.66 7.42
CA ASP A 178 -6.55 -16.68 8.47
C ASP A 178 -6.10 -18.06 7.97
N HIS A 179 -6.45 -18.39 6.71
CA HIS A 179 -5.98 -19.61 6.07
C HIS A 179 -4.46 -19.64 5.92
N LEU A 180 -3.85 -18.55 5.41
CA LEU A 180 -2.39 -18.41 5.30
C LEU A 180 -1.71 -18.57 6.66
N PHE A 181 -2.21 -17.91 7.71
CA PHE A 181 -1.64 -18.01 9.06
C PHE A 181 -1.75 -19.45 9.61
N GLY A 182 -2.84 -20.14 9.29
CA GLY A 182 -2.98 -21.57 9.58
C GLY A 182 -1.87 -22.42 8.90
N ILE A 183 -1.55 -22.14 7.64
CA ILE A 183 -0.44 -22.79 6.91
C ILE A 183 0.90 -22.49 7.57
N LEU A 184 1.23 -21.22 7.83
CA LEU A 184 2.49 -20.81 8.44
C LEU A 184 2.69 -21.45 9.81
N ASN A 185 1.65 -21.46 10.66
CA ASN A 185 1.68 -22.10 11.97
C ASN A 185 1.91 -23.62 11.91
N ARG A 186 1.34 -24.31 10.91
CA ARG A 186 1.61 -25.75 10.69
C ARG A 186 3.06 -25.97 10.29
N LEU A 187 3.58 -25.18 9.36
CA LEU A 187 4.95 -25.32 8.86
C LEU A 187 5.99 -24.93 9.91
N LYS A 188 5.70 -23.95 10.76
CA LYS A 188 6.51 -23.61 11.93
C LYS A 188 6.73 -24.83 12.84
N LYS A 189 5.68 -25.62 13.09
CA LYS A 189 5.77 -26.85 13.90
C LYS A 189 6.66 -27.93 13.26
N THR A 190 6.93 -27.86 11.96
CA THR A 190 7.86 -28.75 11.25
C THR A 190 9.31 -28.21 11.20
N GLY A 191 9.59 -27.10 11.92
CA GLY A 191 10.92 -26.48 12.01
C GLY A 191 11.22 -25.45 10.93
N LYS A 192 10.25 -25.05 10.09
CA LYS A 192 10.42 -23.93 9.15
C LYS A 192 10.33 -22.61 9.90
N SER A 193 11.17 -21.66 9.51
CA SER A 193 11.26 -20.32 10.12
C SER A 193 10.80 -19.26 9.12
N PHE A 194 10.23 -18.15 9.61
CA PHE A 194 9.64 -17.11 8.74
C PHE A 194 10.06 -15.72 9.20
N VAL A 195 10.59 -14.90 8.29
CA VAL A 195 10.63 -13.45 8.45
C VAL A 195 9.34 -12.91 7.85
N PHE A 196 8.53 -12.25 8.66
CA PHE A 196 7.25 -11.68 8.27
C PHE A 196 7.36 -10.15 8.28
N ILE A 197 7.29 -9.53 7.10
CA ILE A 197 7.33 -8.07 6.96
C ILE A 197 5.91 -7.60 6.70
N SER A 198 5.37 -6.80 7.61
CA SER A 198 4.06 -6.17 7.48
C SER A 198 4.04 -4.87 8.29
N HIS A 199 3.16 -3.97 7.93
CA HIS A 199 2.87 -2.75 8.69
C HIS A 199 1.51 -2.81 9.40
N LYS A 200 0.76 -3.92 9.23
CA LYS A 200 -0.56 -4.12 9.83
C LYS A 200 -0.44 -4.77 11.21
N MET A 201 -0.61 -3.99 12.27
CA MET A 201 -0.47 -4.46 13.64
C MET A 201 -1.32 -5.70 13.98
N PRO A 202 -2.61 -5.81 13.58
CA PRO A 202 -3.40 -7.02 13.85
C PRO A 202 -2.75 -8.29 13.30
N GLU A 203 -2.18 -8.25 12.09
CA GLU A 203 -1.50 -9.39 11.48
C GLU A 203 -0.24 -9.78 12.25
N ILE A 204 0.56 -8.78 12.66
CA ILE A 204 1.80 -8.98 13.42
C ILE A 204 1.51 -9.69 14.74
N PHE A 205 0.51 -9.21 15.49
CA PHE A 205 0.11 -9.80 16.77
C PHE A 205 -0.53 -11.19 16.63
N ALA A 206 -1.14 -11.48 15.48
CA ALA A 206 -1.76 -12.78 15.21
C ALA A 206 -0.76 -13.89 14.89
N ILE A 207 0.38 -13.57 14.23
CA ILE A 207 1.27 -14.61 13.69
C ILE A 207 2.68 -14.61 14.29
N ALA A 208 3.23 -13.45 14.70
CA ALA A 208 4.61 -13.34 15.11
C ALA A 208 4.87 -13.87 16.54
N ASP A 209 6.03 -14.50 16.72
CA ASP A 209 6.55 -14.89 18.05
C ASP A 209 7.44 -13.79 18.62
N ARG A 210 8.31 -13.24 17.78
CA ARG A 210 9.26 -12.18 18.11
C ARG A 210 9.21 -11.07 17.05
N TYR A 211 9.80 -9.93 17.39
CA TYR A 211 9.87 -8.78 16.49
C TYR A 211 11.25 -8.11 16.54
N THR A 212 11.59 -7.42 15.47
CA THR A 212 12.68 -6.44 15.40
C THR A 212 12.20 -5.20 14.68
N VAL A 213 12.44 -4.02 15.27
CA VAL A 213 12.08 -2.72 14.70
C VAL A 213 13.30 -2.02 14.15
N PHE A 214 13.21 -1.57 12.89
CA PHE A 214 14.17 -0.67 12.26
C PHE A 214 13.55 0.70 12.00
N ARG A 215 14.37 1.75 12.13
CA ARG A 215 14.01 3.11 11.80
C ARG A 215 15.22 3.87 11.27
N ASN A 216 15.08 4.51 10.09
CA ASN A 216 16.14 5.28 9.44
C ASN A 216 17.46 4.49 9.28
N GLY A 217 17.37 3.22 8.91
CA GLY A 217 18.53 2.34 8.74
C GLY A 217 19.24 1.93 10.04
N GLN A 218 18.59 2.07 11.18
CA GLN A 218 19.13 1.71 12.50
C GLN A 218 18.25 0.67 13.20
N PHE A 219 18.87 -0.19 14.00
CA PHE A 219 18.17 -1.06 14.94
C PHE A 219 17.61 -0.23 16.10
N ILE A 220 16.34 -0.41 16.44
CA ILE A 220 15.65 0.31 17.52
C ILE A 220 15.34 -0.61 18.69
N SER A 221 14.63 -1.70 18.45
CA SER A 221 14.21 -2.64 19.49
C SER A 221 13.98 -4.03 18.93
N SER A 222 14.04 -5.04 19.78
CA SER A 222 13.68 -6.43 19.47
C SER A 222 13.17 -7.09 20.74
N GLY A 223 12.28 -8.06 20.63
CA GLY A 223 11.71 -8.76 21.79
C GLY A 223 10.68 -9.80 21.41
N ASN A 224 10.00 -10.37 22.41
CA ASN A 224 8.85 -11.23 22.17
C ASN A 224 7.62 -10.37 21.90
N ILE A 225 6.77 -10.79 20.97
CA ILE A 225 5.56 -10.04 20.61
C ILE A 225 4.57 -9.98 21.78
N LYS A 226 4.60 -10.96 22.68
CA LYS A 226 3.72 -11.03 23.86
C LYS A 226 4.07 -10.02 24.97
N ASP A 227 5.27 -9.46 24.93
CA ASP A 227 5.80 -8.55 25.94
C ASP A 227 5.64 -7.07 25.53
N VAL A 228 5.01 -6.80 24.40
CA VAL A 228 4.87 -5.47 23.83
C VAL A 228 3.44 -5.21 23.35
N ASP A 229 2.99 -3.96 23.38
CA ASP A 229 1.71 -3.54 22.82
C ASP A 229 1.87 -2.84 21.46
N ALA A 230 0.78 -2.66 20.75
CA ALA A 230 0.75 -2.02 19.43
C ALA A 230 1.22 -0.55 19.48
N GLN A 231 0.95 0.15 20.57
CA GLN A 231 1.33 1.55 20.75
C GLN A 231 2.84 1.70 20.87
N LYS A 232 3.48 0.83 21.65
CA LYS A 232 4.94 0.78 21.80
C LYS A 232 5.64 0.43 20.48
N LEU A 233 5.16 -0.60 19.77
CA LEU A 233 5.71 -0.97 18.45
C LEU A 233 5.58 0.19 17.46
N THR A 234 4.43 0.81 17.37
CA THR A 234 4.21 1.97 16.49
C THR A 234 5.13 3.14 16.86
N SER A 235 5.28 3.42 18.17
CA SER A 235 6.21 4.46 18.66
C SER A 235 7.66 4.16 18.29
N ASP A 236 8.11 2.90 18.39
CA ASP A 236 9.45 2.48 18.01
C ASP A 236 9.68 2.61 16.49
N MET A 237 8.66 2.28 15.67
CA MET A 237 8.72 2.40 14.21
C MET A 237 8.79 3.85 13.73
N VAL A 238 7.94 4.72 14.27
CA VAL A 238 7.74 6.12 13.80
C VAL A 238 8.62 7.10 14.56
N GLY A 239 8.86 6.87 15.86
CA GLY A 239 9.63 7.77 16.75
C GLY A 239 8.80 8.42 17.84
N VAL A 240 9.47 9.12 18.73
CA VAL A 240 8.95 9.63 20.02
C VAL A 240 7.77 10.61 19.89
N ASN A 241 7.48 11.11 18.70
CA ASN A 241 6.39 12.06 18.45
C ASN A 241 5.14 11.41 17.84
N TYR A 242 5.08 10.07 17.77
CA TYR A 242 3.87 9.40 17.35
C TYR A 242 2.88 9.37 18.53
N VAL A 243 1.93 10.27 18.50
CA VAL A 243 0.70 10.17 19.27
C VAL A 243 -0.33 9.62 18.29
N ASP A 244 -0.98 8.52 18.60
CA ASP A 244 -2.20 8.09 17.89
C ASP A 244 -3.31 9.09 18.26
N ALA A 245 -3.17 10.29 17.71
CA ALA A 245 -4.03 11.41 18.01
C ALA A 245 -5.33 11.24 17.23
N ASP A 246 -6.41 11.50 17.88
CA ASP A 246 -7.63 11.91 17.21
C ASP A 246 -7.35 13.26 16.56
N TYR A 247 -7.26 13.26 15.22
CA TYR A 247 -6.98 14.49 14.46
C TYR A 247 -8.24 15.28 14.19
N TYR A 248 -9.43 14.64 14.34
CA TYR A 248 -10.70 15.30 14.09
C TYR A 248 -10.93 16.50 15.00
N GLU A 249 -11.28 17.62 14.41
CA GLU A 249 -11.72 18.82 15.12
C GLU A 249 -13.01 19.32 14.46
N PRO A 250 -14.10 19.51 15.22
CA PRO A 250 -15.33 20.12 14.70
C PRO A 250 -15.03 21.48 14.08
N ARG A 251 -15.65 21.76 12.93
CA ARG A 251 -15.48 23.01 12.17
C ARG A 251 -16.82 23.62 11.81
N GLU A 252 -16.84 24.94 11.65
CA GLU A 252 -17.96 25.60 10.99
C GLU A 252 -17.89 25.35 9.48
N LEU A 253 -18.95 24.75 8.94
CA LEU A 253 -19.05 24.43 7.53
C LEU A 253 -19.77 25.58 6.80
N GLY A 254 -19.28 25.91 5.61
CA GLY A 254 -19.90 26.93 4.76
C GLY A 254 -21.13 26.43 4.01
N ASP A 255 -21.51 27.18 2.94
CA ASP A 255 -22.61 26.83 2.05
C ASP A 255 -22.32 25.53 1.27
N GLU A 256 -23.36 24.95 0.68
CA GLU A 256 -23.23 23.79 -0.19
C GLU A 256 -22.43 24.12 -1.44
N ILE A 257 -21.30 23.45 -1.63
CA ILE A 257 -20.41 23.67 -2.78
C ILE A 257 -20.61 22.65 -3.89
N LEU A 258 -21.02 21.41 -3.53
CA LEU A 258 -21.22 20.31 -4.46
C LEU A 258 -22.56 19.63 -4.20
N LYS A 259 -23.30 19.33 -5.26
CA LYS A 259 -24.54 18.55 -5.20
C LYS A 259 -24.59 17.50 -6.30
N LEU A 260 -25.03 16.33 -5.94
CA LEU A 260 -25.35 15.23 -6.85
C LEU A 260 -26.88 15.06 -6.90
N HIS A 261 -27.44 15.05 -8.11
CA HIS A 261 -28.88 14.91 -8.34
C HIS A 261 -29.17 13.65 -9.16
N ASN A 262 -29.68 12.61 -8.53
CA ASN A 262 -29.94 11.29 -9.14
C ASN A 262 -28.76 10.82 -10.00
N TYR A 263 -27.52 11.11 -9.51
CA TYR A 263 -26.30 10.89 -10.26
C TYR A 263 -26.05 9.40 -10.40
N SER A 264 -25.82 8.95 -11.63
CA SER A 264 -25.68 7.52 -11.96
C SER A 264 -24.54 7.32 -12.95
N GLY A 265 -23.87 6.19 -12.86
CA GLY A 265 -22.78 5.81 -13.74
C GLY A 265 -22.39 4.35 -13.51
N HIS A 266 -21.32 3.93 -14.14
CA HIS A 266 -20.82 2.57 -13.99
C HIS A 266 -20.61 2.23 -12.50
N GLY A 267 -21.26 1.15 -12.03
CA GLY A 267 -21.12 0.63 -10.67
C GLY A 267 -21.87 1.41 -9.57
N PHE A 268 -22.59 2.51 -9.89
CA PHE A 268 -23.41 3.25 -8.93
C PHE A 268 -24.66 3.85 -9.59
N LYS A 269 -25.71 4.09 -8.79
CA LYS A 269 -26.99 4.57 -9.31
C LYS A 269 -27.72 5.51 -8.34
N LYS A 270 -28.39 6.51 -8.92
CA LYS A 270 -29.34 7.42 -8.25
C LYS A 270 -28.79 8.09 -6.96
N VAL A 271 -27.51 8.43 -6.98
CA VAL A 271 -26.86 9.08 -5.82
C VAL A 271 -27.39 10.51 -5.70
N ASN A 272 -27.95 10.85 -4.54
CA ASN A 272 -28.33 12.19 -4.12
C ASN A 272 -27.52 12.56 -2.89
N LEU A 273 -26.71 13.63 -2.99
CA LEU A 273 -25.77 14.00 -1.96
C LEU A 273 -25.48 15.50 -2.04
N SER A 274 -25.36 16.18 -0.91
CA SER A 274 -24.79 17.53 -0.85
C SER A 274 -23.57 17.56 0.06
N VAL A 275 -22.59 18.40 -0.32
CA VAL A 275 -21.33 18.59 0.40
C VAL A 275 -21.12 20.08 0.62
N ARG A 276 -20.72 20.47 1.82
CA ARG A 276 -20.50 21.84 2.23
C ARG A 276 -19.06 22.29 2.04
N ARG A 277 -18.86 23.59 1.89
CA ARG A 277 -17.51 24.18 1.84
C ARG A 277 -16.77 23.95 3.17
N GLY A 278 -15.53 23.49 3.09
CA GLY A 278 -14.71 23.15 4.25
C GLY A 278 -15.04 21.81 4.90
N GLU A 279 -15.98 21.04 4.32
CA GLU A 279 -16.32 19.71 4.81
C GLU A 279 -15.31 18.67 4.36
N ILE A 280 -15.02 17.71 5.23
CA ILE A 280 -14.33 16.47 4.92
C ILE A 280 -15.38 15.36 4.92
N LEU A 281 -15.73 14.87 3.74
CA LEU A 281 -16.69 13.80 3.54
C LEU A 281 -15.97 12.51 3.19
N ALA A 282 -16.21 11.43 3.94
CA ALA A 282 -15.67 10.13 3.60
C ALA A 282 -16.67 9.28 2.81
N PHE A 283 -16.20 8.60 1.77
CA PHE A 283 -16.87 7.48 1.11
C PHE A 283 -16.23 6.19 1.59
N THR A 284 -17.03 5.19 1.88
CA THR A 284 -16.58 3.85 2.27
C THR A 284 -17.58 2.79 1.86
N GLY A 285 -17.20 1.52 1.96
CA GLY A 285 -17.99 0.35 1.60
C GLY A 285 -17.06 -0.82 1.30
N LEU A 286 -17.62 -1.97 0.91
CA LEU A 286 -16.78 -3.07 0.41
C LEU A 286 -16.18 -2.73 -0.95
N ALA A 287 -15.11 -3.45 -1.32
CA ALA A 287 -14.52 -3.32 -2.65
C ALA A 287 -15.59 -3.59 -3.73
N GLY A 288 -15.66 -2.70 -4.74
CA GLY A 288 -16.70 -2.78 -5.78
C GLY A 288 -18.07 -2.23 -5.36
N SER A 289 -18.18 -1.53 -4.23
CA SER A 289 -19.45 -0.91 -3.78
C SER A 289 -19.91 0.29 -4.62
N GLY A 290 -19.12 0.76 -5.59
CA GLY A 290 -19.43 1.89 -6.46
C GLY A 290 -18.85 3.24 -6.01
N ALA A 291 -18.21 3.32 -4.84
CA ALA A 291 -17.67 4.57 -4.29
C ALA A 291 -16.52 5.14 -5.13
N SER A 292 -15.59 4.31 -5.59
CA SER A 292 -14.46 4.74 -6.44
C SER A 292 -14.94 5.15 -7.83
N GLU A 293 -15.87 4.41 -8.42
CA GLU A 293 -16.49 4.72 -9.72
C GLU A 293 -17.25 6.04 -9.67
N LEU A 294 -17.98 6.31 -8.57
CA LEU A 294 -18.63 7.61 -8.34
C LEU A 294 -17.59 8.73 -8.33
N MET A 295 -16.51 8.58 -7.59
CA MET A 295 -15.46 9.59 -7.49
C MET A 295 -14.80 9.87 -8.86
N GLN A 296 -14.51 8.82 -9.64
CA GLN A 296 -13.99 8.94 -11.00
C GLN A 296 -14.98 9.64 -11.95
N THR A 297 -16.28 9.36 -11.83
CA THR A 297 -17.32 10.02 -12.60
C THR A 297 -17.48 11.49 -12.20
N MET A 298 -17.37 11.81 -10.89
CA MET A 298 -17.37 13.19 -10.38
C MET A 298 -16.17 14.02 -10.86
N PHE A 299 -15.12 13.40 -11.36
CA PHE A 299 -13.98 14.08 -11.99
C PHE A 299 -13.98 14.01 -13.52
N GLY A 300 -14.92 13.25 -14.12
CA GLY A 300 -15.04 13.09 -15.56
C GLY A 300 -14.05 12.11 -16.18
N VAL A 301 -13.50 11.18 -15.38
CA VAL A 301 -12.70 10.01 -15.83
C VAL A 301 -13.66 9.00 -16.46
N LEU A 302 -14.73 8.64 -15.74
CA LEU A 302 -15.80 7.79 -16.24
C LEU A 302 -16.99 8.63 -16.74
N PRO A 303 -17.78 8.11 -17.70
CA PRO A 303 -18.95 8.80 -18.19
C PRO A 303 -20.07 8.82 -17.15
N ASN A 304 -20.84 9.93 -17.12
CA ASN A 304 -22.10 10.01 -16.41
C ASN A 304 -23.20 9.36 -17.27
N GLU A 305 -23.99 8.46 -16.68
CA GLU A 305 -25.09 7.75 -17.33
C GLU A 305 -26.46 8.31 -16.96
N GLY A 306 -26.56 9.16 -15.94
CA GLY A 306 -27.82 9.77 -15.52
C GLY A 306 -27.68 10.79 -14.40
N GLY A 307 -28.66 11.69 -14.28
CA GLY A 307 -28.60 12.78 -13.33
C GLY A 307 -27.54 13.84 -13.68
N TYR A 308 -27.14 14.64 -12.72
CA TYR A 308 -26.11 15.66 -12.91
C TYR A 308 -25.42 16.05 -11.61
N ILE A 309 -24.23 16.65 -11.75
CA ILE A 309 -23.45 17.24 -10.66
C ILE A 309 -23.46 18.77 -10.78
N GLU A 310 -23.61 19.44 -9.65
CA GLU A 310 -23.43 20.90 -9.52
C GLU A 310 -22.20 21.18 -8.65
N VAL A 311 -21.38 22.14 -9.06
CA VAL A 311 -20.28 22.68 -8.26
C VAL A 311 -20.39 24.22 -8.30
N ASN A 312 -20.37 24.85 -7.12
CA ASN A 312 -20.60 26.28 -6.96
C ASN A 312 -21.91 26.77 -7.68
N GLY A 313 -22.99 25.98 -7.57
CA GLY A 313 -24.28 26.27 -8.18
C GLY A 313 -24.32 26.13 -9.72
N LYS A 314 -23.25 25.60 -10.34
CA LYS A 314 -23.20 25.39 -11.78
C LYS A 314 -23.26 23.89 -12.08
N LYS A 315 -24.20 23.54 -12.97
CA LYS A 315 -24.25 22.17 -13.52
C LYS A 315 -23.03 21.91 -14.39
N ILE A 316 -22.31 20.84 -14.10
CA ILE A 316 -21.12 20.45 -14.83
C ILE A 316 -21.37 19.13 -15.55
N THR A 317 -20.93 19.08 -16.80
CA THR A 317 -20.93 17.87 -17.63
C THR A 317 -19.67 17.86 -18.47
N GLY A 318 -19.13 16.69 -18.78
CA GLY A 318 -18.01 16.57 -19.70
C GLY A 318 -16.83 15.79 -19.13
N LYS A 319 -15.65 16.05 -19.68
CA LYS A 319 -14.40 15.33 -19.35
C LYS A 319 -13.60 16.07 -18.28
N ILE A 320 -12.54 15.46 -17.80
CA ILE A 320 -11.58 15.93 -16.76
C ILE A 320 -11.32 17.45 -16.85
N GLY A 321 -10.96 17.98 -18.02
CA GLY A 321 -10.64 19.40 -18.19
C GLY A 321 -11.80 20.35 -17.87
N THR A 322 -13.06 19.90 -17.96
CA THR A 322 -14.22 20.70 -17.55
C THR A 322 -14.31 20.79 -16.03
N PHE A 323 -14.10 19.67 -15.33
CA PHE A 323 -14.09 19.63 -13.87
C PHE A 323 -12.93 20.44 -13.29
N MET A 324 -11.73 20.32 -13.86
CA MET A 324 -10.57 21.13 -13.46
C MET A 324 -10.84 22.63 -13.58
N LYS A 325 -11.49 23.10 -14.69
CA LYS A 325 -11.87 24.50 -14.85
C LYS A 325 -12.90 24.98 -13.82
N ASN A 326 -13.70 24.07 -13.28
CA ASN A 326 -14.64 24.34 -12.21
C ASN A 326 -14.05 24.01 -10.82
N ARG A 327 -12.71 24.03 -10.72
CA ARG A 327 -11.95 23.90 -9.47
C ARG A 327 -12.14 22.57 -8.72
N VAL A 328 -12.41 21.51 -9.45
CA VAL A 328 -12.39 20.13 -8.94
C VAL A 328 -11.06 19.49 -9.32
N SER A 329 -10.44 18.79 -8.39
CA SER A 329 -9.22 18.01 -8.60
C SER A 329 -9.38 16.60 -8.06
N MET A 330 -8.55 15.68 -8.54
CA MET A 330 -8.60 14.28 -8.08
C MET A 330 -7.20 13.72 -7.90
N LEU A 331 -6.97 13.13 -6.74
CA LEU A 331 -5.86 12.24 -6.47
C LEU A 331 -6.38 10.81 -6.62
N PRO A 332 -6.04 10.09 -7.71
CA PRO A 332 -6.58 8.76 -7.96
C PRO A 332 -5.90 7.70 -7.09
N ALA A 333 -6.60 6.58 -6.88
CA ALA A 333 -6.01 5.36 -6.35
C ALA A 333 -4.87 4.86 -7.26
N ASN A 334 -3.99 4.01 -6.72
CA ASN A 334 -2.81 3.50 -7.43
C ASN A 334 -1.94 4.61 -8.07
N ARG A 335 -1.27 5.36 -7.21
CA ARG A 335 -0.47 6.52 -7.61
C ARG A 335 0.61 6.19 -8.66
N LYS A 336 1.24 5.00 -8.60
CA LYS A 336 2.30 4.59 -9.53
C LYS A 336 1.80 4.58 -10.98
N GLU A 337 0.59 4.10 -11.20
CA GLU A 337 -0.02 4.01 -12.53
C GLU A 337 -0.73 5.29 -12.95
N ASN A 338 -1.40 5.96 -12.01
CA ASN A 338 -2.37 7.00 -12.33
C ASN A 338 -1.91 8.44 -12.01
N SER A 339 -0.79 8.61 -11.28
CA SER A 339 -0.35 9.94 -10.85
C SER A 339 1.10 10.26 -11.20
N VAL A 340 1.98 9.26 -11.19
CA VAL A 340 3.40 9.44 -11.52
C VAL A 340 3.57 9.56 -13.03
N ILE A 341 4.34 10.58 -13.47
CA ILE A 341 4.90 10.62 -14.82
C ILE A 341 6.40 10.31 -14.64
N PRO A 342 6.82 9.03 -14.78
CA PRO A 342 8.10 8.54 -14.27
C PRO A 342 9.31 9.18 -14.95
N ASP A 343 9.19 9.56 -16.22
CA ASP A 343 10.25 10.16 -17.01
C ASP A 343 10.45 11.66 -16.74
N LEU A 344 9.56 12.27 -15.96
CA LEU A 344 9.62 13.69 -15.64
C LEU A 344 10.25 13.93 -14.24
N SER A 345 10.86 15.09 -14.11
CA SER A 345 11.39 15.60 -12.84
C SER A 345 10.27 15.86 -11.82
N ILE A 346 10.65 16.09 -10.57
CA ILE A 346 9.73 16.50 -9.49
C ILE A 346 9.02 17.81 -9.87
N LEU A 347 9.77 18.79 -10.39
CA LEU A 347 9.22 20.08 -10.81
C LEU A 347 8.21 19.95 -11.95
N GLU A 348 8.52 19.15 -12.98
CA GLU A 348 7.62 18.91 -14.10
C GLU A 348 6.36 18.18 -13.66
N ASN A 349 6.48 17.16 -12.79
CA ASN A 349 5.35 16.50 -12.16
C ASN A 349 4.48 17.49 -11.36
N PHE A 350 5.07 18.50 -10.73
CA PHE A 350 4.34 19.49 -9.94
C PHE A 350 3.49 20.43 -10.81
N TYR A 351 4.04 21.03 -11.88
CA TYR A 351 3.35 22.06 -12.62
C TYR A 351 2.43 21.56 -13.75
N THR A 352 2.54 20.30 -14.15
CA THR A 352 1.85 19.73 -15.32
C THR A 352 0.35 20.04 -15.36
N SER A 353 -0.40 19.88 -14.26
CA SER A 353 -1.85 20.09 -14.23
C SER A 353 -2.24 21.57 -14.40
N GLU A 354 -1.47 22.51 -13.83
CA GLU A 354 -1.69 23.95 -14.00
C GLU A 354 -1.46 24.38 -15.46
N HIS A 355 -0.40 23.86 -16.08
CA HIS A 355 -0.08 24.18 -17.48
C HIS A 355 -1.11 23.63 -18.45
N ILE A 356 -1.61 22.42 -18.23
CA ILE A 356 -2.72 21.86 -19.01
C ILE A 356 -3.97 22.74 -18.88
N LEU A 357 -4.30 23.18 -17.67
CA LEU A 357 -5.47 24.01 -17.41
C LEU A 357 -5.36 25.42 -18.04
N SER A 358 -4.19 26.03 -17.95
CA SER A 358 -3.93 27.39 -18.45
C SER A 358 -3.63 27.47 -19.94
N LYS A 359 -3.49 26.32 -20.64
CA LYS A 359 -3.07 26.22 -22.05
C LYS A 359 -1.72 26.90 -22.35
N ARG A 360 -0.86 27.03 -21.35
CA ARG A 360 0.49 27.63 -21.49
C ARG A 360 1.53 26.56 -21.80
N HIS A 361 1.40 25.90 -22.97
CA HIS A 361 2.27 24.76 -23.30
C HIS A 361 3.56 25.14 -24.01
N GLN A 362 3.70 26.38 -24.50
CA GLN A 362 4.79 26.74 -25.43
C GLN A 362 5.99 27.39 -24.75
N PHE A 363 5.83 28.04 -23.61
CA PHE A 363 6.93 28.72 -22.92
C PHE A 363 6.77 28.55 -21.41
N ILE A 364 7.54 27.61 -20.85
CA ILE A 364 7.61 27.36 -19.43
C ILE A 364 8.75 28.20 -18.85
N ASN A 365 8.49 28.96 -17.80
CA ASN A 365 9.51 29.68 -17.08
C ASN A 365 9.91 28.91 -15.82
N ASP A 366 10.95 28.11 -15.92
CA ASP A 366 11.41 27.21 -14.85
C ASP A 366 11.67 27.93 -13.52
N LYS A 367 12.19 29.17 -13.56
CA LYS A 367 12.42 29.93 -12.32
C LYS A 367 11.12 30.25 -11.59
N LYS A 368 10.07 30.63 -12.33
CA LYS A 368 8.77 30.93 -11.76
C LYS A 368 8.08 29.68 -11.22
N GLU A 369 8.21 28.57 -11.93
CA GLU A 369 7.65 27.29 -11.48
C GLU A 369 8.42 26.76 -10.25
N GLU A 370 9.75 26.94 -10.21
CA GLU A 370 10.57 26.62 -9.05
C GLU A 370 10.16 27.45 -7.81
N GLU A 371 9.90 28.75 -7.96
CA GLU A 371 9.41 29.59 -6.85
C GLU A 371 8.08 29.09 -6.29
N LYS A 372 7.14 28.70 -7.17
CA LYS A 372 5.87 28.10 -6.74
C LYS A 372 6.08 26.76 -6.03
N TYR A 373 6.94 25.93 -6.60
CA TYR A 373 7.27 24.63 -6.02
C TYR A 373 7.88 24.78 -4.62
N GLN A 374 8.84 25.67 -4.43
CA GLN A 374 9.47 25.89 -3.12
C GLN A 374 8.44 26.31 -2.05
N LYS A 375 7.47 27.18 -2.38
CA LYS A 375 6.37 27.53 -1.47
C LYS A 375 5.55 26.32 -1.06
N GLN A 376 5.20 25.44 -2.02
CA GLN A 376 4.45 24.24 -1.71
C GLN A 376 5.31 23.18 -0.99
N LYS A 377 6.60 23.08 -1.33
CA LYS A 377 7.55 22.21 -0.66
C LYS A 377 7.64 22.50 0.84
N GLU A 378 7.74 23.79 1.20
CA GLU A 378 7.73 24.22 2.61
C GLU A 378 6.39 23.91 3.28
N LYS A 379 5.27 24.31 2.65
CA LYS A 379 3.91 24.12 3.18
C LYS A 379 3.61 22.64 3.44
N LEU A 380 3.93 21.77 2.49
CA LEU A 380 3.64 20.33 2.56
C LEU A 380 4.79 19.52 3.17
N LYS A 381 5.89 20.17 3.56
CA LYS A 381 7.09 19.53 4.10
C LYS A 381 7.60 18.41 3.19
N ILE A 382 7.72 18.69 1.87
CA ILE A 382 8.24 17.73 0.89
C ILE A 382 9.74 17.58 1.09
N LYS A 383 10.19 16.35 1.37
CA LYS A 383 11.60 16.02 1.51
C LYS A 383 12.18 15.66 0.14
N ALA A 384 12.76 16.65 -0.54
CA ALA A 384 13.46 16.49 -1.81
C ALA A 384 14.72 17.36 -1.79
N GLU A 385 15.85 16.81 -2.23
CA GLU A 385 17.11 17.56 -2.30
C GLU A 385 17.05 18.61 -3.40
N ASN A 386 16.60 18.22 -4.58
CA ASN A 386 16.51 19.05 -5.76
C ASN A 386 15.26 18.70 -6.57
N SER A 387 14.55 19.71 -7.05
CA SER A 387 13.34 19.57 -7.88
C SER A 387 13.59 19.02 -9.29
N SER A 388 14.84 19.11 -9.77
CA SER A 388 15.25 18.57 -11.07
C SER A 388 15.47 17.05 -11.09
N LEU A 389 15.51 16.41 -9.91
CA LEU A 389 15.59 14.95 -9.82
C LEU A 389 14.31 14.29 -10.33
N GLY A 390 14.42 13.08 -10.88
CA GLY A 390 13.27 12.29 -11.28
C GLY A 390 12.34 12.01 -10.10
N ILE A 391 11.03 12.02 -10.32
CA ILE A 391 10.01 11.79 -9.29
C ILE A 391 10.18 10.43 -8.57
N ALA A 392 10.72 9.44 -9.27
CA ALA A 392 11.00 8.12 -8.72
C ALA A 392 12.07 8.10 -7.61
N SER A 393 12.88 9.16 -7.47
CA SER A 393 13.86 9.31 -6.39
C SER A 393 13.22 9.56 -5.03
N LEU A 394 11.94 9.95 -4.98
CA LEU A 394 11.22 10.25 -3.76
C LEU A 394 10.58 9.00 -3.15
N SER A 395 10.52 8.97 -1.81
CA SER A 395 9.69 8.00 -1.10
C SER A 395 8.20 8.17 -1.46
N GLY A 396 7.41 7.09 -1.29
CA GLY A 396 5.99 7.10 -1.61
C GLY A 396 5.21 8.26 -0.97
N GLY A 397 5.45 8.57 0.30
CA GLY A 397 4.81 9.69 0.99
C GLY A 397 5.21 11.05 0.41
N ASN A 398 6.47 11.24 0.00
CA ASN A 398 6.90 12.49 -0.64
C ASN A 398 6.36 12.64 -2.07
N GLN A 399 6.25 11.54 -2.84
CA GLN A 399 5.55 11.55 -4.13
C GLN A 399 4.09 12.00 -3.95
N GLN A 400 3.39 11.45 -2.94
CA GLN A 400 2.02 11.82 -2.62
C GLN A 400 1.89 13.32 -2.34
N LYS A 401 2.81 13.90 -1.59
CA LYS A 401 2.84 15.34 -1.32
C LYS A 401 3.10 16.19 -2.57
N VAL A 402 3.93 15.73 -3.51
CA VAL A 402 4.10 16.39 -4.81
C VAL A 402 2.80 16.40 -5.62
N PHE A 403 2.04 15.28 -5.58
CA PHE A 403 0.74 15.23 -6.27
C PHE A 403 -0.32 16.10 -5.61
N LEU A 404 -0.34 16.17 -4.29
CA LEU A 404 -1.18 17.14 -3.57
C LEU A 404 -0.79 18.58 -3.97
N ALA A 405 0.51 18.91 -4.00
CA ALA A 405 1.01 20.20 -4.45
C ALA A 405 0.58 20.53 -5.89
N ARG A 406 0.63 19.55 -6.81
CA ARG A 406 0.19 19.66 -8.20
C ARG A 406 -1.26 20.17 -8.28
N TRP A 407 -2.15 19.59 -7.48
CA TRP A 407 -3.57 19.94 -7.49
C TRP A 407 -3.86 21.25 -6.78
N LEU A 408 -3.18 21.53 -5.67
CA LEU A 408 -3.28 22.83 -4.99
C LEU A 408 -2.85 23.99 -5.89
N ASN A 409 -1.84 23.77 -6.74
CA ASN A 409 -1.36 24.76 -7.69
C ASN A 409 -2.40 25.12 -8.78
N THR A 410 -3.42 24.28 -9.00
CA THR A 410 -4.55 24.58 -9.90
C THR A 410 -5.62 25.49 -9.28
N GLY A 411 -5.52 25.81 -8.00
CA GLY A 411 -6.54 26.56 -7.27
C GLY A 411 -7.83 25.77 -7.02
N ALA A 412 -7.73 24.45 -6.90
CA ALA A 412 -8.87 23.58 -6.64
C ALA A 412 -9.56 23.90 -5.31
N GLU A 413 -10.91 23.91 -5.32
CA GLU A 413 -11.76 24.12 -4.15
C GLU A 413 -12.39 22.81 -3.65
N VAL A 414 -12.58 21.83 -4.55
CA VAL A 414 -13.05 20.48 -4.24
C VAL A 414 -11.94 19.50 -4.57
N LEU A 415 -11.50 18.78 -3.56
CA LEU A 415 -10.40 17.81 -3.63
C LEU A 415 -10.97 16.40 -3.46
N LEU A 416 -10.86 15.57 -4.48
CA LEU A 416 -11.28 14.17 -4.47
C LEU A 416 -10.05 13.29 -4.23
N PHE A 417 -10.00 12.55 -3.14
CA PHE A 417 -8.88 11.70 -2.75
C PHE A 417 -9.31 10.23 -2.69
N ASP A 418 -8.92 9.46 -3.68
CA ASP A 418 -9.21 8.04 -3.76
C ASP A 418 -8.07 7.23 -3.14
N ASN A 419 -8.31 6.62 -1.99
CA ASN A 419 -7.35 5.87 -1.19
C ASN A 419 -6.01 6.64 -0.97
N PRO A 420 -6.05 7.87 -0.39
CA PRO A 420 -4.90 8.77 -0.34
C PRO A 420 -3.71 8.24 0.45
N THR A 421 -3.91 7.25 1.29
CA THR A 421 -2.89 6.67 2.18
C THR A 421 -2.48 5.26 1.76
N GLN A 422 -3.02 4.75 0.65
CA GLN A 422 -2.68 3.41 0.18
C GLN A 422 -1.18 3.29 -0.17
N GLY A 423 -0.52 2.28 0.40
CA GLY A 423 0.91 2.04 0.19
C GLY A 423 1.83 3.13 0.78
N VAL A 424 1.33 3.84 1.80
CA VAL A 424 2.07 4.86 2.55
C VAL A 424 2.31 4.34 3.97
N ASP A 425 3.49 4.62 4.53
CA ASP A 425 3.82 4.22 5.89
C ASP A 425 3.02 4.99 6.96
N VAL A 426 3.01 4.47 8.19
CA VAL A 426 2.19 4.99 9.30
C VAL A 426 2.49 6.46 9.62
N GLY A 427 3.77 6.85 9.58
CA GLY A 427 4.18 8.25 9.84
C GLY A 427 3.69 9.18 8.74
N ALA A 428 3.84 8.77 7.47
CA ALA A 428 3.36 9.56 6.34
C ALA A 428 1.83 9.62 6.27
N LYS A 429 1.08 8.57 6.70
CA LYS A 429 -0.38 8.64 6.87
C LYS A 429 -0.80 9.78 7.80
N SER A 430 -0.16 9.88 8.95
CA SER A 430 -0.41 10.95 9.93
C SER A 430 -0.18 12.36 9.35
N GLU A 431 0.85 12.52 8.53
CA GLU A 431 1.11 13.79 7.84
C GLU A 431 0.00 14.11 6.80
N ILE A 432 -0.49 13.11 6.06
CA ILE A 432 -1.59 13.28 5.10
C ILE A 432 -2.89 13.68 5.83
N TYR A 433 -3.20 13.06 6.98
CA TYR A 433 -4.39 13.44 7.77
C TYR A 433 -4.33 14.91 8.22
N ARG A 434 -3.18 15.36 8.71
CA ARG A 434 -2.99 16.77 9.08
C ARG A 434 -3.18 17.70 7.88
N LEU A 435 -2.67 17.34 6.69
CA LEU A 435 -2.84 18.11 5.48
C LEU A 435 -4.32 18.19 5.06
N ILE A 436 -5.07 17.08 5.12
CA ILE A 436 -6.50 17.04 4.81
C ILE A 436 -7.27 18.00 5.72
N LEU A 437 -7.00 17.96 7.02
CA LEU A 437 -7.62 18.87 7.99
C LEU A 437 -7.22 20.33 7.75
N GLU A 438 -5.96 20.59 7.42
CA GLU A 438 -5.49 21.95 7.10
C GLU A 438 -6.17 22.50 5.85
N PHE A 439 -6.37 21.69 4.81
CA PHE A 439 -7.10 22.09 3.62
C PHE A 439 -8.56 22.45 3.95
N ALA A 440 -9.23 21.64 4.77
CA ALA A 440 -10.59 21.91 5.21
C ALA A 440 -10.68 23.21 6.05
N LYS A 441 -9.72 23.44 6.97
CA LYS A 441 -9.61 24.70 7.74
C LYS A 441 -9.40 25.93 6.84
N GLN A 442 -8.74 25.77 5.68
CA GLN A 442 -8.56 26.83 4.67
C GLN A 442 -9.79 27.01 3.77
N GLY A 443 -10.89 26.32 4.02
CA GLY A 443 -12.15 26.38 3.27
C GLY A 443 -12.20 25.51 2.02
N GLN A 444 -11.21 24.64 1.79
CA GLN A 444 -11.29 23.62 0.72
C GLN A 444 -12.16 22.47 1.18
N THR A 445 -12.93 21.91 0.27
CA THR A 445 -13.79 20.75 0.52
C THR A 445 -13.02 19.49 0.11
N VAL A 446 -12.95 18.50 0.99
CA VAL A 446 -12.24 17.25 0.73
C VAL A 446 -13.22 16.09 0.76
N ILE A 447 -13.22 15.30 -0.31
CA ILE A 447 -13.95 14.03 -0.35
C ILE A 447 -12.91 12.92 -0.42
N ILE A 448 -12.87 12.06 0.59
CA ILE A 448 -11.96 10.92 0.66
C ILE A 448 -12.73 9.63 0.40
N ASN A 449 -12.17 8.72 -0.38
CA ASN A 449 -12.65 7.34 -0.48
C ASN A 449 -11.62 6.43 0.18
N THR A 450 -12.02 5.62 1.15
CA THR A 450 -11.14 4.70 1.84
C THR A 450 -11.89 3.48 2.38
N LEU A 451 -11.21 2.34 2.37
CA LEU A 451 -11.69 1.11 3.01
C LEU A 451 -11.26 1.02 4.49
N GLU A 452 -10.37 1.91 4.92
CA GLU A 452 -9.84 1.93 6.28
C GLU A 452 -10.74 2.79 7.19
N ILE A 453 -11.63 2.18 7.95
CA ILE A 453 -12.54 2.89 8.85
C ILE A 453 -11.81 3.77 9.89
N PRO A 454 -10.65 3.38 10.44
CA PRO A 454 -9.85 4.26 11.29
C PRO A 454 -9.42 5.58 10.64
N GLU A 455 -9.26 5.62 9.31
CA GLU A 455 -9.00 6.89 8.59
C GLU A 455 -10.20 7.82 8.62
N VAL A 456 -11.39 7.25 8.37
CA VAL A 456 -12.65 8.00 8.41
C VAL A 456 -12.84 8.64 9.78
N GLN A 457 -12.64 7.86 10.86
CA GLN A 457 -12.76 8.34 12.24
C GLN A 457 -11.78 9.47 12.58
N LYS A 458 -10.61 9.49 11.95
CA LYS A 458 -9.56 10.49 12.26
C LYS A 458 -9.79 11.85 11.61
N VAL A 459 -10.55 11.95 10.52
CA VAL A 459 -10.60 13.19 9.75
C VAL A 459 -11.99 13.62 9.27
N ALA A 460 -12.94 12.69 9.05
CA ALA A 460 -14.18 12.98 8.35
C ALA A 460 -15.25 13.61 9.24
N ASP A 461 -15.99 14.58 8.74
CA ASP A 461 -17.17 15.17 9.37
C ASP A 461 -18.36 14.24 9.21
N ARG A 462 -18.52 13.65 8.03
CA ARG A 462 -19.57 12.66 7.72
C ARG A 462 -18.97 11.51 6.91
N CYS A 463 -19.61 10.36 7.02
CA CYS A 463 -19.27 9.16 6.27
C CYS A 463 -20.47 8.67 5.46
N VAL A 464 -20.31 8.51 4.16
CA VAL A 464 -21.29 7.90 3.25
C VAL A 464 -20.87 6.45 3.03
N VAL A 465 -21.72 5.53 3.45
CA VAL A 465 -21.50 4.09 3.30
C VAL A 465 -22.22 3.61 2.04
N PHE A 466 -21.48 2.96 1.13
CA PHE A 466 -21.99 2.40 -0.11
C PHE A 466 -22.24 0.90 0.00
N TYR A 467 -23.33 0.45 -0.62
CA TYR A 467 -23.67 -0.94 -0.79
C TYR A 467 -24.34 -1.16 -2.15
N GLU A 468 -23.82 -2.05 -2.98
CA GLU A 468 -24.35 -2.39 -4.33
C GLU A 468 -24.66 -1.15 -5.20
N GLY A 469 -23.76 -0.15 -5.18
CA GLY A 469 -23.87 1.05 -5.99
C GLY A 469 -24.84 2.13 -5.48
N GLU A 470 -25.41 1.96 -4.31
CA GLU A 470 -26.33 2.93 -3.68
C GLU A 470 -25.76 3.41 -2.34
N ILE A 471 -26.24 4.59 -1.89
CA ILE A 471 -25.96 5.06 -0.53
C ILE A 471 -26.79 4.21 0.44
N ALA A 472 -26.14 3.41 1.27
CA ALA A 472 -26.77 2.63 2.33
C ALA A 472 -27.01 3.46 3.59
N ALA A 473 -26.10 4.37 3.92
CA ALA A 473 -26.23 5.29 5.05
C ALA A 473 -25.35 6.53 4.89
N ILE A 474 -25.73 7.62 5.56
CA ILE A 474 -24.89 8.79 5.80
C ILE A 474 -24.77 8.94 7.30
N LEU A 475 -23.55 8.81 7.83
CA LEU A 475 -23.27 8.82 9.26
C LEU A 475 -22.54 10.11 9.64
N ASP A 476 -22.92 10.75 10.73
CA ASP A 476 -22.12 11.81 11.33
C ASP A 476 -20.88 11.23 12.00
N HIS A 477 -19.82 12.03 12.14
CA HIS A 477 -18.54 11.62 12.72
C HIS A 477 -18.68 10.75 13.98
N LYS A 478 -19.50 11.16 14.94
CA LYS A 478 -19.71 10.46 16.22
C LYS A 478 -20.34 9.06 16.08
N ASP A 479 -21.02 8.78 14.97
CA ASP A 479 -21.73 7.53 14.71
C ASP A 479 -20.89 6.55 13.87
N VAL A 480 -19.71 6.98 13.41
CA VAL A 480 -18.79 6.15 12.62
C VAL A 480 -18.06 5.18 13.53
N THR A 481 -18.49 3.94 13.55
CA THR A 481 -17.78 2.82 14.19
C THR A 481 -17.62 1.69 13.20
N GLU A 482 -16.63 0.84 13.41
CA GLU A 482 -16.36 -0.30 12.51
C GLU A 482 -17.61 -1.20 12.39
N GLN A 483 -18.28 -1.49 13.50
CA GLN A 483 -19.49 -2.32 13.52
C GLN A 483 -20.65 -1.68 12.74
N VAL A 484 -20.88 -0.38 12.91
CA VAL A 484 -21.95 0.35 12.22
C VAL A 484 -21.67 0.41 10.72
N VAL A 485 -20.46 0.79 10.33
CA VAL A 485 -20.06 0.86 8.91
C VAL A 485 -20.16 -0.50 8.25
N MET A 486 -19.66 -1.56 8.88
CA MET A 486 -19.73 -2.93 8.36
C MET A 486 -21.17 -3.41 8.20
N ALA A 487 -22.07 -3.12 9.15
CA ALA A 487 -23.47 -3.50 9.05
C ALA A 487 -24.17 -2.90 7.82
N TYR A 488 -23.84 -1.65 7.46
CA TYR A 488 -24.36 -1.00 6.25
C TYR A 488 -23.62 -1.47 4.98
N SER A 489 -22.31 -1.65 5.03
CA SER A 489 -21.49 -2.09 3.90
C SER A 489 -21.82 -3.52 3.41
N THR A 490 -22.36 -4.35 4.28
CA THR A 490 -22.77 -5.74 3.96
C THR A 490 -24.27 -5.87 3.67
N GLY A 491 -25.04 -4.77 3.76
CA GLY A 491 -26.50 -4.80 3.60
C GLY A 491 -27.27 -5.44 4.77
N ALA A 492 -26.59 -5.79 5.87
CA ALA A 492 -27.23 -6.30 7.10
C ALA A 492 -28.13 -5.26 7.76
N LYS A 493 -27.85 -3.97 7.53
CA LYS A 493 -28.67 -2.82 7.92
C LYS A 493 -28.89 -1.93 6.69
N ARG A 494 -30.12 -1.42 6.54
CA ARG A 494 -30.46 -0.43 5.50
C ARG A 494 -30.99 0.81 6.20
N GLY A 495 -30.53 2.00 5.78
CA GLY A 495 -30.94 3.30 6.32
C GLY A 495 -32.23 3.81 5.72
#